data_4f27a3beac4dee7f8eeb35782534c9e1
#
_entry.id   4f27a3beac4dee7f8eeb35782534c9e1
#
_cell.length_a   1.000
_cell.length_b   1.000
_cell.length_c   1.000
_cell.angle_alpha   90.00
_cell.angle_beta   90.00
_cell.angle_gamma   90.00
#
_symmetry.space_group_name_H-M   'P 1'
#
loop_
_entity.id
_entity.type
_entity.pdbx_description
1 polymer ?
#
loop_
_entity_poly.entity_id
_entity_poly.type
_entity_poly.pdbx_seq_one_letter_code
_entity_poly.pdbx_strand_id
1 'polypeptide(L)'
;MRRRCLSAVFALLFLCSGAFAQDFDYRGNLTTQAGVGLPNTHHNSGDFLIGQTSFDSTFRVYTDETMLYVNTILLYDALSGQSSNGVSAFVSDEGNFALQLREAYFDWRGEKLALRVGRQISAWGKADEVQIVDILCPQDVSSSLVNDYQDNRLGIDAVRLSYITDSTQTDFYWIPFFTPSTLPLAKGNPLNEVMFGDYDDVPDSYNDFDRPDRDFSSCEYAARFSAYMSAFDFSLYGFYGWDDLPFVTDDLEFKYKRMAMVGADAAIPAGDFIFRLEAAFFPQRYLQSSEGGTRQSNQIMALGGFDWTPSGGWTITAQYVADIVAGSDSALERHAYEHKATLSVDKSLMNETLTLSGSFAMDLRYFSTSTELSAEYKLTDSITLYLIGDFYFEGLDNKDGEFGGYKDLSCITLKAKYSF
;
A
#
# COMPACT_ATOMS: atom_id res chain seq x y z
N MET A 1 -10.72 -1.39 -29.36
CA MET A 1 -11.66 -1.09 -28.27
C MET A 1 -11.17 -0.02 -27.29
N ARG A 2 -9.86 0.10 -27.01
CA ARG A 2 -9.26 1.04 -26.03
C ARG A 2 -9.48 2.55 -26.30
N ARG A 3 -9.54 3.02 -27.56
CA ARG A 3 -9.78 4.44 -27.88
C ARG A 3 -11.19 4.95 -27.57
N ARG A 4 -12.18 4.06 -27.44
CA ARG A 4 -13.58 4.46 -27.15
C ARG A 4 -13.87 4.66 -25.65
N CYS A 5 -13.06 4.07 -24.74
CA CYS A 5 -13.25 4.25 -23.31
C CYS A 5 -12.73 5.61 -22.81
N LEU A 6 -11.59 6.08 -23.31
CA LEU A 6 -11.06 7.41 -22.92
C LEU A 6 -12.02 8.54 -23.37
N SER A 7 -12.57 8.44 -24.58
CA SER A 7 -13.54 9.41 -25.08
C SER A 7 -14.86 9.40 -24.31
N ALA A 8 -15.27 8.25 -23.77
CA ALA A 8 -16.48 8.13 -22.95
C ALA A 8 -16.30 8.74 -21.54
N VAL A 9 -15.13 8.60 -20.94
CA VAL A 9 -14.82 9.22 -19.63
C VAL A 9 -14.74 10.74 -19.76
N PHE A 10 -14.09 11.27 -20.80
CA PHE A 10 -14.08 12.71 -21.09
C PHE A 10 -15.48 13.24 -21.43
N ALA A 11 -16.30 12.50 -22.19
CA ALA A 11 -17.66 12.90 -22.51
C ALA A 11 -18.57 12.86 -21.29
N LEU A 12 -18.42 11.91 -20.35
CA LEU A 12 -19.15 11.89 -19.08
C LEU A 12 -18.77 13.08 -18.18
N LEU A 13 -17.49 13.43 -18.10
CA LEU A 13 -17.02 14.61 -17.38
C LEU A 13 -17.61 15.92 -17.93
N PHE A 14 -17.77 16.03 -19.25
CA PHE A 14 -18.35 17.21 -19.89
C PHE A 14 -19.90 17.26 -19.79
N LEU A 15 -20.57 16.12 -19.77
CA LEU A 15 -22.04 16.07 -19.65
C LEU A 15 -22.53 16.33 -18.23
N CYS A 16 -21.74 15.99 -17.19
CA CYS A 16 -22.06 16.29 -15.80
C CYS A 16 -21.79 17.75 -15.41
N SER A 17 -20.91 18.46 -16.11
CA SER A 17 -20.52 19.84 -15.77
C SER A 17 -21.57 20.90 -16.09
N GLY A 18 -22.63 20.57 -16.82
CA GLY A 18 -23.59 21.57 -17.33
C GLY A 18 -24.86 21.78 -16.52
N ALA A 19 -25.21 20.92 -15.58
CA ALA A 19 -26.58 20.95 -15.04
C ALA A 19 -26.72 20.93 -13.51
N PHE A 20 -25.74 20.46 -12.71
CA PHE A 20 -25.95 20.23 -11.28
C PHE A 20 -24.74 20.45 -10.34
N ALA A 21 -23.53 20.73 -10.84
CA ALA A 21 -22.38 20.94 -9.98
C ALA A 21 -22.43 22.36 -9.37
N GLN A 22 -22.51 22.45 -8.05
CA GLN A 22 -22.40 23.72 -7.34
C GLN A 22 -20.96 24.13 -7.11
N ASP A 23 -20.06 23.14 -6.92
CA ASP A 23 -18.65 23.38 -6.62
C ASP A 23 -17.73 22.42 -7.38
N PHE A 24 -16.57 22.96 -7.80
CA PHE A 24 -15.48 22.24 -8.45
C PHE A 24 -14.18 22.51 -7.70
N ASP A 25 -13.46 21.46 -7.36
CA ASP A 25 -12.14 21.52 -6.73
C ASP A 25 -11.13 20.78 -7.59
N TYR A 26 -10.02 21.41 -7.90
CA TYR A 26 -8.88 20.82 -8.59
C TYR A 26 -7.61 21.02 -7.78
N ARG A 27 -6.85 19.95 -7.59
CA ARG A 27 -5.55 19.96 -6.94
C ARG A 27 -4.56 19.18 -7.75
N GLY A 28 -3.33 19.65 -7.78
CA GLY A 28 -2.25 18.97 -8.44
C GLY A 28 -0.97 18.96 -7.61
N ASN A 29 -0.19 17.89 -7.76
CA ASN A 29 1.15 17.79 -7.20
C ASN A 29 2.11 17.37 -8.30
N LEU A 30 3.19 18.12 -8.47
CA LEU A 30 4.34 17.71 -9.27
C LEU A 30 5.46 17.31 -8.30
N THR A 31 5.85 16.05 -8.34
CA THR A 31 6.92 15.51 -7.49
C THR A 31 8.06 15.02 -8.38
N THR A 32 9.29 15.38 -8.07
CA THR A 32 10.49 14.83 -8.68
C THR A 32 11.45 14.34 -7.61
N GLN A 33 12.10 13.20 -7.87
CA GLN A 33 13.00 12.57 -6.91
C GLN A 33 14.10 11.80 -7.60
N ALA A 34 15.27 11.79 -6.96
CA ALA A 34 16.44 11.06 -7.40
C ALA A 34 17.16 10.48 -6.18
N GLY A 35 17.42 9.18 -6.21
CA GLY A 35 18.11 8.45 -5.16
C GLY A 35 19.37 7.75 -5.69
N VAL A 36 20.44 7.77 -4.90
CA VAL A 36 21.73 7.18 -5.25
C VAL A 36 22.08 6.13 -4.20
N GLY A 37 22.48 4.94 -4.65
CA GLY A 37 22.93 3.83 -3.82
C GLY A 37 24.18 4.17 -3.03
N LEU A 38 24.26 3.65 -1.80
CA LEU A 38 25.37 3.94 -0.89
C LEU A 38 26.64 3.14 -1.25
N PRO A 39 27.85 3.67 -0.95
CA PRO A 39 29.12 3.03 -1.31
C PRO A 39 29.40 1.67 -0.64
N ASN A 40 28.63 1.30 0.38
CA ASN A 40 28.80 0.05 1.12
C ASN A 40 28.03 -1.13 0.52
N THR A 41 27.29 -0.90 -0.56
CA THR A 41 26.52 -1.93 -1.25
C THR A 41 27.38 -2.55 -2.35
N HIS A 42 27.33 -3.88 -2.51
CA HIS A 42 28.21 -4.58 -3.42
C HIS A 42 27.85 -4.38 -4.90
N HIS A 43 26.58 -4.15 -5.20
CA HIS A 43 26.07 -4.11 -6.58
C HIS A 43 25.62 -2.73 -7.06
N ASN A 44 25.14 -1.85 -6.17
CA ASN A 44 24.49 -0.59 -6.53
C ASN A 44 25.19 0.67 -6.01
N SER A 45 26.44 0.55 -5.57
CA SER A 45 27.20 1.68 -5.02
C SER A 45 27.42 2.78 -6.04
N GLY A 46 26.82 3.95 -5.80
CA GLY A 46 26.94 5.13 -6.65
C GLY A 46 26.01 5.14 -7.87
N ASP A 47 25.23 4.07 -8.10
CA ASP A 47 24.25 4.01 -9.16
C ASP A 47 22.97 4.73 -8.74
N PHE A 48 22.20 5.22 -9.72
CA PHE A 48 20.86 5.74 -9.45
C PHE A 48 19.91 4.58 -9.22
N LEU A 49 19.28 4.56 -8.04
CA LEU A 49 18.22 3.60 -7.67
C LEU A 49 16.82 4.20 -7.85
N ILE A 50 16.70 5.51 -7.82
CA ILE A 50 15.46 6.25 -7.99
C ILE A 50 15.69 7.39 -8.97
N GLY A 51 14.79 7.52 -9.94
CA GLY A 51 14.84 8.59 -10.94
C GLY A 51 13.44 8.86 -11.48
N GLN A 52 12.53 9.43 -10.67
CA GLN A 52 11.12 9.55 -11.01
C GLN A 52 10.61 10.98 -10.95
N THR A 53 9.68 11.27 -11.86
CA THR A 53 8.86 12.50 -11.83
C THR A 53 7.40 12.11 -12.02
N SER A 54 6.54 12.50 -11.06
CA SER A 54 5.11 12.21 -11.09
C SER A 54 4.28 13.49 -11.07
N PHE A 55 3.18 13.47 -11.78
CA PHE A 55 2.14 14.48 -11.75
C PHE A 55 0.83 13.85 -11.29
N ASP A 56 0.46 14.13 -10.05
CA ASP A 56 -0.79 13.70 -9.45
C ASP A 56 -1.85 14.77 -9.66
N SER A 57 -3.01 14.38 -10.17
CA SER A 57 -4.13 15.26 -10.44
C SER A 57 -5.40 14.74 -9.79
N THR A 58 -6.01 15.56 -8.96
CA THR A 58 -7.28 15.27 -8.30
C THR A 58 -8.36 16.25 -8.76
N PHE A 59 -9.47 15.69 -9.26
CA PHE A 59 -10.67 16.41 -9.65
C PHE A 59 -11.84 16.02 -8.76
N ARG A 60 -12.56 17.00 -8.24
CA ARG A 60 -13.80 16.79 -7.47
C ARG A 60 -14.88 17.70 -8.03
N VAL A 61 -16.05 17.10 -8.25
CA VAL A 61 -17.28 17.82 -8.59
C VAL A 61 -18.33 17.36 -7.62
N TYR A 62 -18.92 18.28 -6.86
CA TYR A 62 -19.82 17.89 -5.77
C TYR A 62 -21.05 18.80 -5.65
N THR A 63 -22.08 18.25 -5.08
CA THR A 63 -23.30 18.90 -4.59
C THR A 63 -23.43 18.60 -3.11
N ASP A 64 -24.54 19.03 -2.47
CA ASP A 64 -24.78 18.76 -1.05
C ASP A 64 -24.77 17.26 -0.70
N GLU A 65 -25.24 16.38 -1.61
CA GLU A 65 -25.40 14.95 -1.34
C GLU A 65 -24.51 14.06 -2.22
N THR A 66 -23.93 14.58 -3.30
CA THR A 66 -23.21 13.75 -4.27
C THR A 66 -21.82 14.29 -4.59
N MET A 67 -20.87 13.40 -4.87
CA MET A 67 -19.53 13.74 -5.32
C MET A 67 -19.07 12.80 -6.43
N LEU A 68 -18.49 13.37 -7.47
CA LEU A 68 -17.66 12.66 -8.43
C LEU A 68 -16.20 12.96 -8.10
N TYR A 69 -15.41 11.93 -7.87
CA TYR A 69 -14.00 12.02 -7.56
C TYR A 69 -13.17 11.29 -8.61
N VAL A 70 -12.09 11.93 -9.10
CA VAL A 70 -11.13 11.30 -10.00
C VAL A 70 -9.72 11.71 -9.59
N ASN A 71 -8.85 10.73 -9.35
CA ASN A 71 -7.42 10.93 -9.13
C ASN A 71 -6.62 10.10 -10.14
N THR A 72 -5.68 10.78 -10.81
CA THR A 72 -4.80 10.19 -11.83
C THR A 72 -3.36 10.58 -11.55
N ILE A 73 -2.44 9.67 -11.83
CA ILE A 73 -1.00 9.91 -11.74
C ILE A 73 -0.38 9.66 -13.11
N LEU A 74 0.28 10.68 -13.67
CA LEU A 74 1.20 10.54 -14.79
C LEU A 74 2.61 10.43 -14.23
N LEU A 75 3.32 9.35 -14.56
CA LEU A 75 4.64 9.05 -14.05
C LEU A 75 5.64 8.92 -15.19
N TYR A 76 6.80 9.54 -15.00
CA TYR A 76 8.02 9.32 -15.77
C TYR A 76 9.06 8.65 -14.87
N ASP A 77 9.63 7.54 -15.34
CA ASP A 77 10.66 6.78 -14.66
C ASP A 77 11.90 6.69 -15.55
N ALA A 78 12.99 7.33 -15.14
CA ALA A 78 14.24 7.37 -15.90
C ALA A 78 14.96 6.00 -15.94
N LEU A 79 14.62 5.10 -15.02
CA LEU A 79 15.22 3.76 -14.92
C LEU A 79 14.44 2.69 -15.69
N SER A 80 13.34 3.07 -16.36
CA SER A 80 12.47 2.12 -17.07
C SER A 80 11.89 1.02 -16.14
N GLY A 81 11.61 1.40 -14.91
CA GLY A 81 11.16 0.49 -13.83
C GLY A 81 9.68 0.16 -13.85
N GLN A 82 8.91 0.66 -14.83
CA GLN A 82 7.46 0.47 -14.90
C GLN A 82 7.11 -0.72 -15.77
N SER A 83 6.25 -1.61 -15.27
CA SER A 83 5.71 -2.74 -16.02
C SER A 83 4.19 -2.67 -16.15
N SER A 84 3.64 -3.27 -17.21
CA SER A 84 2.19 -3.35 -17.41
C SER A 84 1.60 -4.36 -16.41
N ASN A 85 0.91 -3.87 -15.41
CA ASN A 85 0.36 -4.65 -14.29
C ASN A 85 -1.17 -4.85 -14.37
N GLY A 86 -1.82 -4.29 -15.39
CA GLY A 86 -3.28 -4.34 -15.53
C GLY A 86 -4.04 -3.37 -14.62
N VAL A 87 -3.35 -2.64 -13.74
CA VAL A 87 -3.89 -1.57 -12.90
C VAL A 87 -3.64 -0.21 -13.57
N SER A 88 -2.47 -0.03 -14.17
CA SER A 88 -2.15 1.15 -14.97
C SER A 88 -3.01 1.22 -16.23
N ALA A 89 -3.55 2.40 -16.52
CA ALA A 89 -4.30 2.66 -17.75
C ALA A 89 -3.42 2.56 -18.99
N PHE A 90 -2.14 2.89 -18.82
CA PHE A 90 -1.11 2.85 -19.86
C PHE A 90 0.28 2.70 -19.22
N VAL A 91 1.14 1.91 -19.83
CA VAL A 91 2.60 1.88 -19.61
C VAL A 91 3.25 1.85 -20.99
N SER A 92 4.32 2.63 -21.19
CA SER A 92 5.10 2.60 -22.43
C SER A 92 5.86 1.28 -22.58
N ASP A 93 6.16 0.89 -23.83
CA ASP A 93 6.90 -0.35 -24.12
C ASP A 93 8.30 -0.37 -23.48
N GLU A 94 8.89 0.81 -23.26
CA GLU A 94 10.21 0.97 -22.62
C GLU A 94 10.12 1.06 -21.09
N GLY A 95 8.92 1.09 -20.51
CA GLY A 95 8.74 1.22 -19.06
C GLY A 95 9.06 2.60 -18.47
N ASN A 96 9.27 3.63 -19.31
CA ASN A 96 9.61 4.99 -18.86
C ASN A 96 8.39 5.82 -18.45
N PHE A 97 7.21 5.55 -19.02
CA PHE A 97 5.99 6.31 -18.75
C PHE A 97 4.86 5.41 -18.32
N ALA A 98 4.14 5.85 -17.30
CA ALA A 98 2.91 5.21 -16.87
C ALA A 98 1.81 6.24 -16.60
N LEU A 99 0.56 5.90 -16.93
CA LEU A 99 -0.64 6.62 -16.53
C LEU A 99 -1.47 5.70 -15.65
N GLN A 100 -1.66 6.08 -14.39
CA GLN A 100 -2.43 5.34 -13.42
C GLN A 100 -3.76 6.06 -13.14
N LEU A 101 -4.87 5.32 -13.16
CA LEU A 101 -6.14 5.75 -12.61
C LEU A 101 -6.21 5.24 -11.17
N ARG A 102 -5.77 6.06 -10.22
CA ARG A 102 -5.69 5.67 -8.81
C ARG A 102 -7.07 5.51 -8.21
N GLU A 103 -7.95 6.50 -8.42
CA GLU A 103 -9.34 6.47 -7.98
C GLU A 103 -10.26 7.13 -9.00
N ALA A 104 -11.47 6.58 -9.17
CA ALA A 104 -12.53 7.17 -9.97
C ALA A 104 -13.87 6.63 -9.48
N TYR A 105 -14.59 7.41 -8.69
CA TYR A 105 -15.84 6.96 -8.09
C TYR A 105 -16.91 8.06 -8.01
N PHE A 106 -18.14 7.61 -7.97
CA PHE A 106 -19.30 8.38 -7.58
C PHE A 106 -19.65 8.06 -6.12
N ASP A 107 -19.87 9.09 -5.31
CA ASP A 107 -20.26 9.01 -3.89
C ASP A 107 -21.60 9.72 -3.71
N TRP A 108 -22.56 9.02 -3.09
CA TRP A 108 -23.82 9.60 -2.66
C TRP A 108 -23.97 9.41 -1.16
N ARG A 109 -24.41 10.46 -0.45
CA ARG A 109 -24.57 10.47 0.98
C ARG A 109 -25.92 11.03 1.38
N GLY A 110 -26.80 10.15 1.89
CA GLY A 110 -28.03 10.52 2.58
C GLY A 110 -27.83 10.63 4.09
N GLU A 111 -28.91 10.73 4.84
CA GLU A 111 -28.89 10.92 6.30
C GLU A 111 -28.19 9.77 7.05
N LYS A 112 -28.51 8.51 6.73
CA LYS A 112 -27.96 7.29 7.37
C LYS A 112 -27.33 6.31 6.41
N LEU A 113 -27.53 6.50 5.12
CA LEU A 113 -27.03 5.62 4.07
C LEU A 113 -26.07 6.39 3.18
N ALA A 114 -24.98 5.74 2.80
CA ALA A 114 -24.08 6.24 1.76
C ALA A 114 -23.76 5.12 0.77
N LEU A 115 -23.58 5.49 -0.49
CA LEU A 115 -23.25 4.59 -1.58
C LEU A 115 -22.05 5.14 -2.33
N ARG A 116 -20.98 4.34 -2.47
CA ARG A 116 -19.85 4.67 -3.33
C ARG A 116 -19.69 3.59 -4.39
N VAL A 117 -19.54 4.00 -5.65
CA VAL A 117 -19.41 3.11 -6.80
C VAL A 117 -18.25 3.54 -7.67
N GLY A 118 -17.36 2.62 -7.96
CA GLY A 118 -16.21 2.84 -8.82
C GLY A 118 -14.89 2.46 -8.16
N ARG A 119 -13.78 2.90 -8.78
CA ARG A 119 -12.43 2.64 -8.27
C ARG A 119 -12.16 3.50 -7.05
N GLN A 120 -11.87 2.86 -5.93
CA GLN A 120 -11.70 3.51 -4.64
C GLN A 120 -10.62 2.85 -3.79
N ILE A 121 -9.93 3.66 -2.99
CA ILE A 121 -9.05 3.18 -1.93
C ILE A 121 -9.83 3.18 -0.62
N SER A 122 -9.72 2.09 0.12
CA SER A 122 -10.31 1.94 1.45
C SER A 122 -9.30 1.33 2.41
N ALA A 123 -8.71 2.16 3.25
CA ALA A 123 -7.78 1.71 4.27
C ALA A 123 -8.53 1.13 5.47
N TRP A 124 -8.03 0.01 5.97
CA TRP A 124 -8.52 -0.69 7.16
C TRP A 124 -7.44 -0.71 8.24
N GLY A 125 -7.86 -0.95 9.50
CA GLY A 125 -6.94 -1.12 10.62
C GLY A 125 -6.44 0.16 11.27
N LYS A 126 -5.58 -0.02 12.26
CA LYS A 126 -4.93 1.00 13.09
C LYS A 126 -3.40 0.84 13.10
N ALA A 127 -2.88 -0.24 12.49
CA ALA A 127 -1.45 -0.46 12.34
C ALA A 127 -0.81 0.65 11.52
N ASP A 128 0.41 1.01 11.84
CA ASP A 128 1.21 1.97 11.11
C ASP A 128 2.28 1.22 10.33
N GLU A 129 2.31 1.41 9.00
CA GLU A 129 3.24 0.75 8.07
C GLU A 129 3.27 -0.79 8.10
N VAL A 130 2.25 -1.42 8.68
CA VAL A 130 2.14 -2.88 8.76
C VAL A 130 0.76 -3.35 8.30
N GLN A 131 0.74 -4.34 7.41
CA GLN A 131 -0.49 -4.92 6.90
C GLN A 131 -0.95 -6.09 7.77
N ILE A 132 -2.04 -5.91 8.53
CA ILE A 132 -2.68 -6.97 9.34
C ILE A 132 -4.12 -7.18 8.89
N VAL A 133 -5.04 -6.23 9.16
CA VAL A 133 -6.40 -6.24 8.61
C VAL A 133 -6.55 -5.38 7.36
N ASP A 134 -5.54 -4.57 7.00
CA ASP A 134 -5.53 -3.70 5.82
C ASP A 134 -5.23 -4.49 4.53
N ILE A 135 -6.13 -5.41 4.19
CA ILE A 135 -5.99 -6.35 3.07
C ILE A 135 -7.00 -6.12 1.95
N LEU A 136 -7.84 -5.08 2.08
CA LEU A 136 -8.89 -4.83 1.08
C LEU A 136 -8.34 -4.23 -0.22
N CYS A 137 -7.32 -3.38 -0.09
CA CYS A 137 -6.66 -2.74 -1.22
C CYS A 137 -5.27 -3.36 -1.42
N PRO A 138 -5.00 -3.88 -2.63
CA PRO A 138 -3.67 -4.42 -2.96
C PRO A 138 -2.60 -3.32 -2.92
N GLN A 139 -1.34 -3.72 -2.86
CA GLN A 139 -0.20 -2.82 -2.76
C GLN A 139 0.58 -2.73 -4.07
N ASP A 140 1.11 -1.56 -4.37
CA ASP A 140 2.12 -1.38 -5.41
C ASP A 140 3.52 -1.66 -4.83
N VAL A 141 3.90 -2.94 -4.78
CA VAL A 141 5.21 -3.37 -4.28
C VAL A 141 6.34 -2.83 -5.18
N SER A 142 6.07 -2.61 -6.48
CA SER A 142 7.08 -2.10 -7.41
C SER A 142 7.52 -0.66 -7.10
N SER A 143 6.73 0.08 -6.34
CA SER A 143 6.99 1.47 -5.95
C SER A 143 7.39 1.63 -4.47
N SER A 144 7.67 0.54 -3.76
CA SER A 144 7.93 0.58 -2.31
C SER A 144 9.24 1.29 -1.89
N LEU A 145 10.19 1.47 -2.81
CA LEU A 145 11.39 2.31 -2.59
C LEU A 145 11.13 3.82 -2.76
N VAL A 146 9.96 4.19 -3.26
CA VAL A 146 9.67 5.54 -3.76
C VAL A 146 8.56 6.20 -2.97
N ASN A 147 7.60 5.40 -2.53
CA ASN A 147 6.38 5.83 -1.88
C ASN A 147 6.27 5.23 -0.48
N ASP A 148 5.62 5.96 0.40
CA ASP A 148 5.22 5.47 1.71
C ASP A 148 4.17 4.35 1.59
N TYR A 149 4.06 3.49 2.61
CA TYR A 149 3.12 2.39 2.65
C TYR A 149 1.67 2.81 2.28
N GLN A 150 1.23 3.96 2.75
CA GLN A 150 -0.13 4.45 2.48
C GLN A 150 -0.34 4.86 1.02
N ASP A 151 0.71 5.37 0.37
CA ASP A 151 0.67 5.79 -1.02
C ASP A 151 0.76 4.61 -2.00
N ASN A 152 1.26 3.48 -1.55
CA ASN A 152 1.33 2.24 -2.34
C ASN A 152 0.00 1.50 -2.50
N ARG A 153 -1.07 1.89 -1.76
CA ARG A 153 -2.38 1.25 -1.94
C ARG A 153 -2.94 1.49 -3.32
N LEU A 154 -3.37 0.42 -3.97
CA LEU A 154 -4.06 0.44 -5.26
C LEU A 154 -5.57 0.48 -5.06
N GLY A 155 -6.26 1.23 -5.91
CA GLY A 155 -7.71 1.30 -5.88
C GLY A 155 -8.38 0.01 -6.39
N ILE A 156 -9.44 -0.43 -5.71
CA ILE A 156 -10.30 -1.54 -6.11
C ILE A 156 -11.57 -1.03 -6.79
N ASP A 157 -12.05 -1.74 -7.81
CA ASP A 157 -13.33 -1.46 -8.45
C ASP A 157 -14.47 -2.07 -7.62
N ALA A 158 -15.17 -1.26 -6.84
CA ALA A 158 -16.12 -1.75 -5.84
C ALA A 158 -17.42 -0.94 -5.76
N VAL A 159 -18.47 -1.59 -5.26
CA VAL A 159 -19.66 -0.96 -4.72
C VAL A 159 -19.60 -1.05 -3.21
N ARG A 160 -19.55 0.09 -2.53
CA ARG A 160 -19.59 0.19 -1.07
C ARG A 160 -20.93 0.78 -0.63
N LEU A 161 -21.66 0.03 0.19
CA LEU A 161 -22.87 0.50 0.88
C LEU A 161 -22.54 0.70 2.36
N SER A 162 -22.77 1.90 2.87
CA SER A 162 -22.52 2.25 4.27
C SER A 162 -23.81 2.58 4.99
N TYR A 163 -23.98 2.04 6.20
CA TYR A 163 -25.01 2.45 7.16
C TYR A 163 -24.32 3.16 8.33
N ILE A 164 -24.73 4.42 8.56
CA ILE A 164 -24.05 5.34 9.48
C ILE A 164 -25.05 5.79 10.54
N THR A 165 -24.62 5.72 11.79
CA THR A 165 -25.32 6.27 12.95
C THR A 165 -24.41 7.26 13.67
N ASP A 166 -24.86 7.85 14.77
CA ASP A 166 -24.08 8.82 15.55
C ASP A 166 -22.77 8.23 16.12
N SER A 167 -22.74 6.92 16.38
CA SER A 167 -21.61 6.25 17.02
C SER A 167 -21.13 4.98 16.31
N THR A 168 -21.78 4.57 15.22
CA THR A 168 -21.39 3.36 14.49
C THR A 168 -21.44 3.56 12.99
N GLN A 169 -20.60 2.80 12.28
CA GLN A 169 -20.63 2.68 10.83
C GLN A 169 -20.49 1.22 10.43
N THR A 170 -21.32 0.78 9.49
CA THR A 170 -21.21 -0.55 8.87
C THR A 170 -21.05 -0.37 7.38
N ASP A 171 -20.00 -0.92 6.83
CA ASP A 171 -19.71 -0.89 5.40
C ASP A 171 -19.78 -2.31 4.83
N PHE A 172 -20.44 -2.45 3.69
CA PHE A 172 -20.45 -3.67 2.88
C PHE A 172 -19.82 -3.36 1.52
N TYR A 173 -18.92 -4.23 1.07
CA TYR A 173 -18.25 -4.11 -0.21
C TYR A 173 -18.60 -5.31 -1.10
N TRP A 174 -18.91 -5.02 -2.34
CA TRP A 174 -18.96 -5.96 -3.44
C TRP A 174 -17.92 -5.55 -4.46
N ILE A 175 -16.95 -6.44 -4.73
CA ILE A 175 -15.81 -6.20 -5.62
C ILE A 175 -15.96 -7.17 -6.79
N PRO A 176 -16.49 -6.71 -7.96
CA PRO A 176 -16.78 -7.58 -9.10
C PRO A 176 -15.52 -8.03 -9.85
N PHE A 177 -14.42 -7.31 -9.71
CA PHE A 177 -13.20 -7.58 -10.45
C PHE A 177 -12.00 -7.59 -9.52
N PHE A 178 -11.27 -8.70 -9.51
CA PHE A 178 -10.03 -8.84 -8.77
C PHE A 178 -8.96 -7.87 -9.28
N THR A 179 -8.27 -7.22 -8.38
CA THR A 179 -7.11 -6.35 -8.62
C THR A 179 -5.91 -6.93 -7.87
N PRO A 180 -4.84 -7.39 -8.53
CA PRO A 180 -3.66 -7.89 -7.86
C PRO A 180 -2.76 -6.77 -7.34
N SER A 181 -1.88 -7.10 -6.40
CA SER A 181 -0.70 -6.28 -6.06
C SER A 181 0.23 -6.17 -7.26
N THR A 182 0.93 -5.04 -7.37
CA THR A 182 1.92 -4.81 -8.43
C THR A 182 3.29 -5.29 -7.96
N LEU A 183 3.94 -6.16 -8.75
CA LEU A 183 5.28 -6.67 -8.50
C LEU A 183 6.31 -5.92 -9.35
N PRO A 184 7.59 -5.84 -8.95
CA PRO A 184 8.64 -5.16 -9.70
C PRO A 184 9.18 -6.03 -10.85
N LEU A 185 8.34 -6.32 -11.87
CA LEU A 185 8.71 -7.22 -12.99
C LEU A 185 9.66 -6.57 -13.99
N ALA A 186 9.68 -5.23 -14.10
CA ALA A 186 10.58 -4.54 -15.03
C ALA A 186 12.03 -4.65 -14.57
N LYS A 187 12.95 -5.03 -15.45
CA LYS A 187 14.39 -5.15 -15.15
C LYS A 187 15.06 -3.83 -14.75
N GLY A 188 14.49 -2.69 -15.11
CA GLY A 188 14.94 -1.38 -14.65
C GLY A 188 14.47 -1.01 -13.23
N ASN A 189 13.61 -1.82 -12.61
CA ASN A 189 13.20 -1.62 -11.23
C ASN A 189 14.24 -2.24 -10.28
N PRO A 190 14.83 -1.47 -9.34
CA PRO A 190 15.85 -1.99 -8.43
C PRO A 190 15.40 -3.16 -7.56
N LEU A 191 14.08 -3.26 -7.26
CA LEU A 191 13.52 -4.37 -6.51
C LEU A 191 13.40 -5.68 -7.32
N ASN A 192 13.55 -5.63 -8.65
CA ASN A 192 13.44 -6.83 -9.50
C ASN A 192 14.48 -7.88 -9.12
N GLU A 193 15.74 -7.47 -8.98
CA GLU A 193 16.83 -8.38 -8.62
C GLU A 193 16.67 -8.95 -7.20
N VAL A 194 16.20 -8.13 -6.25
CA VAL A 194 15.97 -8.57 -4.86
C VAL A 194 14.85 -9.60 -4.76
N MET A 195 13.75 -9.40 -5.50
CA MET A 195 12.60 -10.30 -5.42
C MET A 195 12.70 -11.53 -6.32
N PHE A 196 13.42 -11.43 -7.43
CA PHE A 196 13.40 -12.43 -8.49
C PHE A 196 14.78 -12.89 -8.96
N GLY A 197 15.87 -12.35 -8.40
CA GLY A 197 17.24 -12.64 -8.85
C GLY A 197 17.64 -14.12 -8.83
N ASP A 198 16.97 -14.92 -7.98
CA ASP A 198 17.18 -16.36 -7.87
C ASP A 198 16.34 -17.18 -8.88
N TYR A 199 15.47 -16.52 -9.68
CA TYR A 199 14.56 -17.19 -10.63
C TYR A 199 14.97 -16.88 -12.06
N ASP A 200 15.23 -17.95 -12.86
CA ASP A 200 15.65 -17.82 -14.26
C ASP A 200 14.50 -17.43 -15.22
N ASP A 201 13.26 -17.79 -14.88
CA ASP A 201 12.08 -17.66 -15.75
C ASP A 201 10.96 -16.81 -15.12
N VAL A 202 11.28 -15.57 -14.70
CA VAL A 202 10.25 -14.63 -14.22
C VAL A 202 9.50 -14.06 -15.42
N PRO A 203 8.15 -14.05 -15.42
CA PRO A 203 7.38 -13.42 -16.48
C PRO A 203 7.68 -11.93 -16.59
N ASP A 204 7.96 -11.46 -17.81
CA ASP A 204 8.17 -10.03 -18.08
C ASP A 204 6.87 -9.21 -18.00
N SER A 205 5.72 -9.88 -17.90
CA SER A 205 4.39 -9.25 -17.94
C SER A 205 3.36 -9.99 -17.10
N TYR A 206 2.49 -9.23 -16.44
CA TYR A 206 1.30 -9.76 -15.76
C TYR A 206 0.29 -10.48 -16.68
N ASN A 207 0.44 -10.39 -17.99
CA ASN A 207 -0.43 -11.11 -18.92
C ASN A 207 -0.18 -12.64 -18.85
N ASP A 208 0.97 -13.06 -18.35
CA ASP A 208 1.37 -14.45 -18.22
C ASP A 208 0.93 -15.07 -16.87
N PHE A 209 0.32 -14.26 -15.99
CA PHE A 209 -0.22 -14.71 -14.73
C PHE A 209 -1.63 -15.25 -14.89
N ASP A 210 -1.90 -16.42 -14.30
CA ASP A 210 -3.22 -17.04 -14.28
C ASP A 210 -4.12 -16.34 -13.26
N ARG A 211 -4.86 -15.33 -13.74
CA ARG A 211 -5.75 -14.49 -12.93
C ARG A 211 -7.15 -15.09 -12.84
N PRO A 212 -7.89 -14.78 -11.76
CA PRO A 212 -9.31 -15.12 -11.67
C PRO A 212 -10.11 -14.58 -12.86
N ASP A 213 -11.02 -15.42 -13.35
CA ASP A 213 -11.94 -15.05 -14.43
C ASP A 213 -12.81 -13.84 -14.04
N ARG A 214 -13.26 -13.06 -15.03
CA ARG A 214 -14.17 -11.94 -14.81
C ARG A 214 -15.61 -12.40 -14.82
N ASP A 215 -15.97 -13.23 -13.87
CA ASP A 215 -17.31 -13.77 -13.69
C ASP A 215 -17.82 -13.60 -12.25
N PHE A 216 -19.08 -13.98 -12.02
CA PHE A 216 -19.71 -13.83 -10.70
C PHE A 216 -19.06 -14.72 -9.62
N SER A 217 -18.45 -15.84 -10.00
CA SER A 217 -17.79 -16.75 -9.07
C SER A 217 -16.47 -16.20 -8.57
N SER A 218 -15.91 -15.25 -9.29
CA SER A 218 -14.63 -14.58 -8.98
C SER A 218 -14.78 -13.29 -8.16
N CYS A 219 -16.02 -12.83 -7.91
CA CYS A 219 -16.27 -11.65 -7.07
C CYS A 219 -15.72 -11.83 -5.66
N GLU A 220 -15.39 -10.69 -5.04
CA GLU A 220 -14.93 -10.61 -3.67
C GLU A 220 -15.95 -9.85 -2.82
N TYR A 221 -15.98 -10.13 -1.53
CA TYR A 221 -16.93 -9.57 -0.58
C TYR A 221 -16.21 -9.16 0.69
N ALA A 222 -16.56 -7.99 1.21
CA ALA A 222 -16.00 -7.52 2.46
C ALA A 222 -17.03 -6.78 3.30
N ALA A 223 -16.81 -6.79 4.61
CA ALA A 223 -17.65 -6.04 5.55
C ALA A 223 -16.77 -5.46 6.67
N ARG A 224 -17.11 -4.24 7.10
CA ARG A 224 -16.53 -3.59 8.27
C ARG A 224 -17.63 -3.06 9.16
N PHE A 225 -17.53 -3.30 10.45
CA PHE A 225 -18.32 -2.64 11.48
C PHE A 225 -17.37 -1.83 12.37
N SER A 226 -17.65 -0.55 12.55
CA SER A 226 -16.85 0.35 13.42
C SER A 226 -17.77 0.98 14.45
N ALA A 227 -17.30 1.07 15.70
CA ALA A 227 -17.98 1.75 16.78
C ALA A 227 -17.03 2.75 17.44
N TYR A 228 -17.54 3.97 17.62
CA TYR A 228 -16.84 5.11 18.18
C TYR A 228 -17.43 5.41 19.56
N MET A 229 -16.70 5.02 20.60
CA MET A 229 -17.14 5.19 21.97
C MET A 229 -16.30 6.26 22.68
N SER A 230 -16.78 6.78 23.78
CA SER A 230 -16.06 7.81 24.52
C SER A 230 -14.74 7.33 25.14
N ALA A 231 -14.60 6.04 25.40
CA ALA A 231 -13.43 5.45 26.03
C ALA A 231 -12.46 4.78 25.04
N PHE A 232 -12.95 4.28 23.92
CA PHE A 232 -12.15 3.61 22.89
C PHE A 232 -12.97 3.45 21.61
N ASP A 233 -12.29 3.34 20.49
CA ASP A 233 -12.86 2.97 19.21
C ASP A 233 -12.45 1.54 18.87
N PHE A 234 -13.35 0.80 18.20
CA PHE A 234 -13.00 -0.52 17.67
C PHE A 234 -13.67 -0.79 16.34
N SER A 235 -13.09 -1.72 15.57
CA SER A 235 -13.69 -2.21 14.33
C SER A 235 -13.60 -3.73 14.24
N LEU A 236 -14.56 -4.32 13.54
CA LEU A 236 -14.60 -5.74 13.17
C LEU A 236 -14.60 -5.85 11.65
N TYR A 237 -13.89 -6.83 11.12
CA TYR A 237 -13.65 -7.02 9.69
C TYR A 237 -13.98 -8.44 9.26
N GLY A 238 -14.50 -8.57 8.06
CA GLY A 238 -14.63 -9.84 7.37
C GLY A 238 -14.33 -9.66 5.88
N PHE A 239 -13.55 -10.56 5.32
CA PHE A 239 -13.18 -10.57 3.91
C PHE A 239 -13.27 -11.99 3.35
N TYR A 240 -13.76 -12.10 2.12
CA TYR A 240 -13.70 -13.30 1.31
C TYR A 240 -13.41 -12.91 -0.14
N GLY A 241 -12.22 -13.21 -0.60
CA GLY A 241 -11.75 -12.81 -1.91
C GLY A 241 -10.54 -13.63 -2.34
N TRP A 242 -9.59 -12.98 -2.98
CA TRP A 242 -8.34 -13.54 -3.46
C TRP A 242 -7.16 -12.98 -2.67
N ASP A 243 -6.10 -13.76 -2.52
CA ASP A 243 -4.83 -13.23 -2.04
C ASP A 243 -4.26 -12.34 -3.16
N ASP A 244 -3.84 -11.13 -2.81
CA ASP A 244 -3.38 -10.13 -3.78
C ASP A 244 -2.02 -10.48 -4.41
N LEU A 245 -1.24 -11.31 -3.73
CA LEU A 245 0.05 -11.80 -4.21
C LEU A 245 -0.14 -13.16 -4.88
N PRO A 246 0.53 -13.42 -6.01
CA PRO A 246 0.49 -14.71 -6.66
C PRO A 246 1.33 -15.74 -5.90
N PHE A 247 0.97 -16.99 -6.08
CA PHE A 247 1.75 -18.16 -5.66
C PHE A 247 2.45 -18.77 -6.87
N VAL A 248 3.64 -19.30 -6.66
CA VAL A 248 4.38 -20.07 -7.66
C VAL A 248 3.96 -21.54 -7.53
N THR A 249 3.50 -22.15 -8.63
CA THR A 249 3.14 -23.57 -8.69
C THR A 249 4.39 -24.43 -8.96
N ASP A 250 4.24 -25.78 -8.85
CA ASP A 250 5.33 -26.71 -9.19
C ASP A 250 5.78 -26.61 -10.67
N ASP A 251 4.89 -26.14 -11.55
CA ASP A 251 5.19 -25.89 -12.97
C ASP A 251 5.72 -24.46 -13.23
N LEU A 252 6.10 -23.74 -12.19
CA LEU A 252 6.57 -22.34 -12.23
C LEU A 252 5.55 -21.35 -12.80
N GLU A 253 4.25 -21.65 -12.71
CA GLU A 253 3.18 -20.73 -13.09
C GLU A 253 2.77 -19.87 -11.90
N PHE A 254 2.50 -18.59 -12.16
CA PHE A 254 2.01 -17.63 -11.16
C PHE A 254 0.48 -17.63 -11.11
N LYS A 255 -0.10 -18.06 -9.99
CA LYS A 255 -1.55 -18.19 -9.78
C LYS A 255 -2.02 -17.53 -8.50
N TYR A 256 -3.27 -17.09 -8.48
CA TYR A 256 -3.91 -16.52 -7.30
C TYR A 256 -4.79 -17.54 -6.60
N LYS A 257 -4.91 -17.45 -5.29
CA LYS A 257 -5.70 -18.37 -4.45
C LYS A 257 -6.76 -17.63 -3.64
N ARG A 258 -7.88 -18.29 -3.38
CA ARG A 258 -8.93 -17.76 -2.50
C ARG A 258 -8.42 -17.62 -1.06
N MET A 259 -8.83 -16.52 -0.43
CA MET A 259 -8.51 -16.20 0.95
C MET A 259 -9.77 -15.74 1.69
N ALA A 260 -9.87 -16.10 2.96
CA ALA A 260 -10.83 -15.54 3.88
C ALA A 260 -10.08 -14.91 5.07
N MET A 261 -10.62 -13.85 5.64
CA MET A 261 -10.11 -13.21 6.84
C MET A 261 -11.23 -12.73 7.73
N VAL A 262 -11.05 -12.89 9.03
CA VAL A 262 -11.79 -12.17 10.07
C VAL A 262 -10.80 -11.43 10.95
N GLY A 263 -11.10 -10.18 11.27
CA GLY A 263 -10.18 -9.34 12.03
C GLY A 263 -10.87 -8.33 12.92
N ALA A 264 -10.09 -7.72 13.78
CA ALA A 264 -10.53 -6.66 14.66
C ALA A 264 -9.40 -5.68 14.95
N ASP A 265 -9.73 -4.43 15.20
CA ASP A 265 -8.84 -3.43 15.77
C ASP A 265 -9.47 -2.69 16.96
N ALA A 266 -8.63 -2.04 17.75
CA ALA A 266 -9.05 -1.10 18.77
C ALA A 266 -8.01 0.04 18.93
N ALA A 267 -8.51 1.25 19.23
CA ALA A 267 -7.70 2.40 19.62
C ALA A 267 -8.21 2.93 20.97
N ILE A 268 -7.31 3.04 21.95
CA ILE A 268 -7.63 3.38 23.35
C ILE A 268 -6.85 4.63 23.74
N PRO A 269 -7.44 5.83 23.72
CA PRO A 269 -6.77 7.06 24.16
C PRO A 269 -6.60 7.06 25.70
N ALA A 270 -5.41 7.47 26.17
CA ALA A 270 -5.08 7.57 27.58
C ALA A 270 -4.07 8.71 27.83
N GLY A 271 -4.56 9.93 28.04
CA GLY A 271 -3.72 11.12 28.16
C GLY A 271 -2.97 11.42 26.86
N ASP A 272 -1.65 11.48 26.92
CA ASP A 272 -0.79 11.72 25.74
C ASP A 272 -0.52 10.44 24.95
N PHE A 273 -1.11 9.30 25.35
CA PHE A 273 -0.96 8.01 24.70
C PHE A 273 -2.23 7.59 23.96
N ILE A 274 -2.05 6.88 22.82
CA ILE A 274 -3.09 6.10 22.16
C ILE A 274 -2.55 4.69 22.03
N PHE A 275 -3.15 3.72 22.74
CA PHE A 275 -2.81 2.32 22.55
C PHE A 275 -3.56 1.76 21.36
N ARG A 276 -2.85 0.99 20.51
CA ARG A 276 -3.39 0.36 19.30
C ARG A 276 -3.26 -1.14 19.41
N LEU A 277 -4.33 -1.84 19.09
CA LEU A 277 -4.38 -3.30 19.03
C LEU A 277 -5.01 -3.69 17.70
N GLU A 278 -4.47 -4.70 17.05
CA GLU A 278 -5.00 -5.24 15.82
C GLU A 278 -4.75 -6.74 15.74
N ALA A 279 -5.71 -7.49 15.21
CA ALA A 279 -5.56 -8.91 15.00
C ALA A 279 -6.37 -9.38 13.79
N ALA A 280 -5.82 -10.34 13.03
CA ALA A 280 -6.45 -11.01 11.91
C ALA A 280 -6.26 -12.52 12.00
N PHE A 281 -7.29 -13.27 11.65
CA PHE A 281 -7.26 -14.71 11.49
C PHE A 281 -7.60 -15.08 10.05
N PHE A 282 -6.74 -15.87 9.43
CA PHE A 282 -6.86 -16.38 8.08
C PHE A 282 -7.06 -17.90 8.12
N PRO A 283 -8.32 -18.38 8.02
CA PRO A 283 -8.58 -19.83 8.02
C PRO A 283 -8.10 -20.46 6.70
N GLN A 284 -7.32 -21.53 6.79
CA GLN A 284 -6.85 -22.33 5.65
C GLN A 284 -6.28 -21.47 4.49
N ARG A 285 -5.47 -20.43 4.86
CA ARG A 285 -4.76 -19.62 3.86
C ARG A 285 -3.77 -20.49 3.11
N TYR A 286 -3.66 -20.27 1.81
CA TYR A 286 -2.60 -20.88 1.00
C TYR A 286 -1.28 -20.15 1.30
N LEU A 287 -0.21 -20.91 1.50
CA LEU A 287 1.15 -20.43 1.73
C LEU A 287 2.11 -21.22 0.81
N GLN A 288 3.23 -20.60 0.42
CA GLN A 288 4.25 -21.25 -0.38
C GLN A 288 4.88 -22.40 0.42
N SER A 289 5.04 -23.56 -0.22
CA SER A 289 5.61 -24.76 0.39
C SER A 289 7.09 -24.87 0.06
N SER A 290 7.90 -25.28 1.02
CA SER A 290 9.33 -25.58 0.81
C SER A 290 9.61 -26.77 -0.09
N GLU A 291 8.58 -27.61 -0.35
CA GLU A 291 8.66 -28.75 -1.24
C GLU A 291 8.12 -28.45 -2.66
N GLY A 292 7.78 -27.19 -2.93
CA GLY A 292 7.12 -26.72 -4.14
C GLY A 292 5.60 -26.58 -3.96
N GLY A 293 4.99 -25.76 -4.84
CA GLY A 293 3.57 -25.47 -4.82
C GLY A 293 3.05 -24.80 -3.54
N THR A 294 1.81 -25.04 -3.17
CA THR A 294 1.16 -24.38 -2.05
C THR A 294 0.61 -25.35 -1.01
N ARG A 295 0.61 -24.91 0.27
CA ARG A 295 0.01 -25.61 1.40
C ARG A 295 -1.00 -24.73 2.11
N GLN A 296 -2.14 -25.30 2.52
CA GLN A 296 -3.11 -24.58 3.35
C GLN A 296 -2.76 -24.68 4.83
N SER A 297 -2.84 -23.55 5.53
CA SER A 297 -2.67 -23.48 6.97
C SER A 297 -3.48 -22.33 7.58
N ASN A 298 -3.77 -22.44 8.87
CA ASN A 298 -4.35 -21.34 9.61
C ASN A 298 -3.24 -20.34 10.00
N GLN A 299 -3.49 -19.06 9.79
CA GLN A 299 -2.56 -17.98 10.15
C GLN A 299 -3.25 -16.99 11.08
N ILE A 300 -2.52 -16.52 12.07
CA ILE A 300 -2.93 -15.43 12.97
C ILE A 300 -1.86 -14.36 12.89
N MET A 301 -2.28 -13.13 12.59
CA MET A 301 -1.44 -11.94 12.72
C MET A 301 -1.97 -11.07 13.84
N ALA A 302 -1.10 -10.48 14.64
CA ALA A 302 -1.48 -9.60 15.74
C ALA A 302 -0.47 -8.46 15.92
N LEU A 303 -0.98 -7.29 16.31
CA LEU A 303 -0.19 -6.11 16.62
C LEU A 303 -0.64 -5.52 17.95
N GLY A 304 0.34 -5.13 18.77
CA GLY A 304 0.14 -4.26 19.91
C GLY A 304 1.14 -3.11 19.88
N GLY A 305 0.66 -1.88 20.05
CA GLY A 305 1.50 -0.70 19.98
C GLY A 305 0.91 0.51 20.68
N PHE A 306 1.63 1.60 20.62
CA PHE A 306 1.15 2.88 21.14
C PHE A 306 1.73 4.05 20.33
N ASP A 307 0.98 5.13 20.30
CA ASP A 307 1.46 6.46 19.94
C ASP A 307 1.59 7.27 21.22
N TRP A 308 2.68 8.00 21.34
CA TRP A 308 2.92 8.96 22.39
C TRP A 308 3.20 10.34 21.78
N THR A 309 2.35 11.30 22.13
CA THR A 309 2.44 12.69 21.63
C THR A 309 2.73 13.65 22.77
N PRO A 310 3.96 13.65 23.33
CA PRO A 310 4.32 14.59 24.39
C PRO A 310 4.38 16.03 23.86
N SER A 311 4.37 16.98 24.79
CA SER A 311 4.51 18.39 24.42
C SER A 311 5.80 18.68 23.66
N GLY A 312 5.80 19.73 22.84
CA GLY A 312 6.97 20.19 22.11
C GLY A 312 7.11 19.63 20.69
N GLY A 313 6.04 19.12 20.09
CA GLY A 313 6.00 18.68 18.68
C GLY A 313 6.70 17.35 18.41
N TRP A 314 6.65 16.45 19.36
CA TRP A 314 7.07 15.05 19.19
C TRP A 314 5.89 14.14 18.91
N THR A 315 6.08 13.16 18.03
CA THR A 315 5.23 11.98 17.89
C THR A 315 6.12 10.75 17.91
N ILE A 316 5.82 9.78 18.75
CA ILE A 316 6.58 8.54 18.91
C ILE A 316 5.60 7.40 18.82
N THR A 317 5.79 6.51 17.84
CA THR A 317 4.99 5.31 17.63
C THR A 317 5.88 4.09 17.81
N ALA A 318 5.46 3.14 18.67
CA ALA A 318 6.14 1.87 18.84
C ALA A 318 5.15 0.73 18.71
N GLN A 319 5.51 -0.32 17.95
CA GLN A 319 4.64 -1.46 17.67
C GLN A 319 5.42 -2.77 17.74
N TYR A 320 4.75 -3.81 18.18
CA TYR A 320 5.18 -5.19 18.09
C TYR A 320 4.18 -5.98 17.26
N VAL A 321 4.69 -6.75 16.31
CA VAL A 321 3.91 -7.58 15.39
C VAL A 321 4.31 -9.03 15.56
N ALA A 322 3.33 -9.92 15.61
CA ALA A 322 3.49 -11.36 15.56
C ALA A 322 2.68 -11.93 14.41
N ASP A 323 3.31 -12.82 13.63
CA ASP A 323 2.69 -13.59 12.56
C ASP A 323 2.93 -15.08 12.83
N ILE A 324 1.85 -15.81 13.06
CA ILE A 324 1.86 -17.19 13.51
C ILE A 324 1.10 -18.06 12.53
N VAL A 325 1.78 -19.01 11.92
CA VAL A 325 1.20 -20.03 11.03
C VAL A 325 1.16 -21.38 11.73
N ALA A 326 0.01 -22.05 11.69
CA ALA A 326 -0.12 -23.40 12.22
C ALA A 326 0.60 -24.39 11.30
N GLY A 327 1.72 -24.94 11.74
CA GLY A 327 2.50 -25.88 10.93
C GLY A 327 3.95 -26.01 11.40
N SER A 328 4.74 -26.72 10.60
CA SER A 328 6.18 -26.88 10.80
C SER A 328 6.96 -25.95 9.87
N ASP A 329 8.01 -25.31 10.37
CA ASP A 329 8.95 -24.52 9.58
C ASP A 329 9.50 -25.28 8.36
N SER A 330 9.71 -26.60 8.50
CA SER A 330 10.23 -27.44 7.42
C SER A 330 9.26 -27.68 6.25
N ALA A 331 8.01 -27.27 6.39
CA ALA A 331 6.97 -27.49 5.37
C ALA A 331 6.59 -26.21 4.60
N LEU A 332 7.17 -25.08 4.97
CA LEU A 332 6.89 -23.76 4.40
C LEU A 332 8.20 -23.09 3.98
N GLU A 333 8.16 -22.24 2.97
CA GLU A 333 9.30 -21.39 2.59
C GLU A 333 9.57 -20.29 3.64
N ARG A 334 8.59 -20.02 4.50
CA ARG A 334 8.70 -19.08 5.62
C ARG A 334 8.70 -19.80 6.96
N HIS A 335 9.09 -19.10 8.02
CA HIS A 335 8.95 -19.63 9.38
C HIS A 335 7.49 -19.63 9.85
N ALA A 336 7.15 -20.64 10.66
CA ALA A 336 5.81 -20.74 11.26
C ALA A 336 5.54 -19.63 12.29
N TYR A 337 6.57 -19.02 12.85
CA TYR A 337 6.48 -17.88 13.75
C TYR A 337 7.48 -16.81 13.34
N GLU A 338 6.96 -15.67 12.92
CA GLU A 338 7.73 -14.46 12.59
C GLU A 338 7.24 -13.32 13.46
N HIS A 339 8.17 -12.46 13.87
CA HIS A 339 7.82 -11.32 14.68
C HIS A 339 8.78 -10.16 14.48
N LYS A 340 8.26 -8.94 14.55
CA LYS A 340 9.02 -7.72 14.38
C LYS A 340 8.61 -6.62 15.33
N ALA A 341 9.51 -5.69 15.55
CA ALA A 341 9.27 -4.46 16.27
C ALA A 341 9.52 -3.26 15.35
N THR A 342 8.67 -2.24 15.47
CA THR A 342 8.84 -0.97 14.76
C THR A 342 8.89 0.19 15.74
N LEU A 343 9.63 1.23 15.40
CA LEU A 343 9.71 2.48 16.13
C LEU A 343 9.76 3.63 15.13
N SER A 344 8.82 4.56 15.24
CA SER A 344 8.81 5.80 14.47
C SER A 344 8.88 7.00 15.41
N VAL A 345 9.67 8.00 15.06
CA VAL A 345 9.85 9.23 15.83
C VAL A 345 9.83 10.42 14.90
N ASP A 346 8.86 11.30 15.10
CA ASP A 346 8.74 12.56 14.38
C ASP A 346 8.99 13.75 15.30
N LYS A 347 9.65 14.76 14.76
CA LYS A 347 9.92 16.01 15.45
C LYS A 347 9.64 17.20 14.55
N SER A 348 8.58 17.96 14.89
CA SER A 348 8.29 19.24 14.25
C SER A 348 9.11 20.37 14.88
N LEU A 349 9.74 21.15 14.04
CA LEU A 349 10.63 22.26 14.36
C LEU A 349 10.22 23.52 13.56
N MET A 350 10.72 24.69 13.96
CA MET A 350 10.54 25.95 13.22
C MET A 350 9.06 26.27 12.91
N ASN A 351 8.16 26.09 13.87
CA ASN A 351 6.71 26.24 13.66
C ASN A 351 6.19 25.35 12.51
N GLU A 352 6.58 24.05 12.53
CA GLU A 352 6.18 23.05 11.54
C GLU A 352 6.71 23.28 10.11
N THR A 353 7.71 24.17 9.95
CA THR A 353 8.38 24.36 8.65
C THR A 353 9.41 23.27 8.38
N LEU A 354 10.01 22.69 9.43
CA LEU A 354 10.94 21.58 9.35
C LEU A 354 10.40 20.41 10.17
N THR A 355 10.23 19.23 9.54
CA THR A 355 9.95 17.97 10.22
C THR A 355 11.14 17.04 10.04
N LEU A 356 11.62 16.47 11.13
CA LEU A 356 12.61 15.39 11.13
C LEU A 356 11.90 14.11 11.53
N SER A 357 12.04 13.08 10.72
CA SER A 357 11.43 11.77 10.95
C SER A 357 12.50 10.69 10.94
N GLY A 358 12.30 9.68 11.77
CA GLY A 358 13.09 8.47 11.76
C GLY A 358 12.20 7.27 12.01
N SER A 359 12.19 6.29 11.11
CA SER A 359 11.53 5.02 11.29
C SER A 359 12.56 3.89 11.35
N PHE A 360 12.27 2.91 12.16
CA PHE A 360 13.12 1.74 12.40
C PHE A 360 12.23 0.51 12.49
N ALA A 361 12.54 -0.51 11.71
CA ALA A 361 11.92 -1.83 11.80
C ALA A 361 13.00 -2.90 12.00
N MET A 362 12.72 -3.89 12.84
CA MET A 362 13.62 -4.99 13.12
C MET A 362 12.87 -6.31 13.12
N ASP A 363 13.31 -7.24 12.30
CA ASP A 363 12.98 -8.66 12.44
C ASP A 363 13.63 -9.20 13.73
N LEU A 364 12.81 -9.71 14.65
CA LEU A 364 13.30 -10.17 15.96
C LEU A 364 13.82 -11.61 15.95
N ARG A 365 13.79 -12.30 14.80
CA ARG A 365 14.35 -13.64 14.66
C ARG A 365 15.84 -13.61 14.29
N TYR A 366 16.19 -12.81 13.29
CA TYR A 366 17.56 -12.69 12.79
C TYR A 366 18.19 -11.33 13.10
N PHE A 367 17.40 -10.37 13.57
CA PHE A 367 17.81 -9.00 13.88
C PHE A 367 18.25 -8.22 12.64
N SER A 368 17.73 -8.58 11.46
CA SER A 368 17.85 -7.73 10.29
C SER A 368 17.02 -6.45 10.46
N THR A 369 17.47 -5.34 9.90
CA THR A 369 16.85 -4.05 10.16
C THR A 369 16.65 -3.23 8.91
N SER A 370 15.55 -2.44 8.90
CA SER A 370 15.31 -1.32 8.00
C SER A 370 15.25 -0.04 8.81
N THR A 371 15.87 1.01 8.30
CA THR A 371 15.87 2.34 8.92
C THR A 371 15.69 3.40 7.84
N GLU A 372 14.69 4.24 8.00
CA GLU A 372 14.54 5.47 7.21
C GLU A 372 14.79 6.68 8.10
N LEU A 373 15.55 7.64 7.60
CA LEU A 373 15.74 8.95 8.21
C LEU A 373 15.35 10.01 7.19
N SER A 374 14.46 10.91 7.55
CA SER A 374 14.03 11.95 6.64
C SER A 374 13.98 13.33 7.26
N ALA A 375 14.18 14.35 6.41
CA ALA A 375 14.01 15.75 6.73
C ALA A 375 13.09 16.37 5.67
N GLU A 376 11.92 16.81 6.08
CA GLU A 376 10.97 17.57 5.27
C GLU A 376 11.11 19.05 5.59
N TYR A 377 11.34 19.87 4.56
CA TYR A 377 11.43 21.31 4.70
C TYR A 377 10.44 22.02 3.76
N LYS A 378 9.48 22.73 4.34
CA LYS A 378 8.52 23.59 3.61
C LYS A 378 9.20 24.89 3.22
N LEU A 379 9.72 24.96 2.00
CA LEU A 379 10.39 26.14 1.46
C LEU A 379 9.40 27.29 1.24
N THR A 380 8.20 26.98 0.79
CA THR A 380 7.04 27.86 0.67
C THR A 380 5.77 27.04 0.94
N ASP A 381 4.59 27.70 0.96
CA ASP A 381 3.30 27.01 1.10
C ASP A 381 3.05 25.98 -0.02
N SER A 382 3.68 26.15 -1.19
CA SER A 382 3.52 25.28 -2.36
C SER A 382 4.72 24.37 -2.63
N ILE A 383 5.89 24.63 -2.05
CA ILE A 383 7.12 23.87 -2.34
C ILE A 383 7.64 23.23 -1.08
N THR A 384 7.76 21.91 -1.10
CA THR A 384 8.37 21.11 -0.04
C THR A 384 9.57 20.34 -0.59
N LEU A 385 10.66 20.35 0.15
CA LEU A 385 11.88 19.60 -0.15
C LEU A 385 12.06 18.49 0.88
N TYR A 386 12.57 17.35 0.43
CA TYR A 386 12.86 16.20 1.27
C TYR A 386 14.28 15.71 1.05
N LEU A 387 14.94 15.35 2.13
CA LEU A 387 16.15 14.54 2.14
C LEU A 387 15.81 13.25 2.88
N ILE A 388 15.94 12.09 2.21
CA ILE A 388 15.57 10.79 2.74
C ILE A 388 16.79 9.87 2.65
N GLY A 389 17.03 9.09 3.68
CA GLY A 389 18.05 8.06 3.71
C GLY A 389 17.46 6.73 4.14
N ASP A 390 17.54 5.73 3.26
CA ASP A 390 17.08 4.36 3.47
C ASP A 390 18.27 3.46 3.72
N PHE A 391 18.25 2.72 4.81
CA PHE A 391 19.35 1.86 5.25
C PHE A 391 18.82 0.49 5.62
N TYR A 392 19.35 -0.55 4.98
CA TYR A 392 19.02 -1.94 5.24
C TYR A 392 20.23 -2.70 5.71
N PHE A 393 20.08 -3.54 6.73
CA PHE A 393 21.18 -4.31 7.30
C PHE A 393 20.79 -5.76 7.48
N GLU A 394 21.75 -6.64 7.16
CA GLU A 394 21.67 -8.06 7.48
C GLU A 394 21.59 -8.28 9.00
N GLY A 395 21.00 -9.39 9.38
CA GLY A 395 20.93 -9.81 10.75
C GLY A 395 22.19 -10.51 11.26
N LEU A 396 22.04 -11.16 12.41
CA LEU A 396 23.11 -11.97 13.00
C LEU A 396 23.50 -13.14 12.09
N ASP A 397 24.79 -13.48 12.08
CA ASP A 397 25.35 -14.55 11.26
C ASP A 397 25.19 -14.34 9.73
N ASN A 398 25.10 -13.07 9.28
CA ASN A 398 24.88 -12.67 7.88
C ASN A 398 23.59 -13.29 7.30
N LYS A 399 22.55 -13.39 8.11
CA LYS A 399 21.24 -13.84 7.65
C LYS A 399 20.40 -12.64 7.23
N ASP A 400 19.75 -12.76 6.09
CA ASP A 400 18.97 -11.68 5.52
C ASP A 400 17.74 -11.34 6.38
N GLY A 401 17.07 -12.32 6.98
CA GLY A 401 15.80 -12.08 7.68
C GLY A 401 14.79 -11.39 6.77
N GLU A 402 13.97 -10.49 7.33
CA GLU A 402 12.98 -9.73 6.54
C GLU A 402 13.63 -8.60 5.73
N PHE A 403 14.73 -7.99 6.23
CA PHE A 403 15.26 -6.74 5.68
C PHE A 403 16.65 -6.87 5.03
N GLY A 404 17.41 -7.91 5.35
CA GLY A 404 18.79 -8.02 4.91
C GLY A 404 18.96 -8.22 3.40
N GLY A 405 17.98 -8.85 2.74
CA GLY A 405 17.96 -8.98 1.28
C GLY A 405 17.91 -7.64 0.54
N TYR A 406 17.48 -6.57 1.21
CA TYR A 406 17.39 -5.20 0.66
C TYR A 406 18.67 -4.36 0.87
N LYS A 407 19.73 -4.90 1.47
CA LYS A 407 20.95 -4.15 1.83
C LYS A 407 21.54 -3.34 0.68
N ASP A 408 21.51 -3.89 -0.53
CA ASP A 408 22.07 -3.26 -1.74
C ASP A 408 21.16 -2.11 -2.28
N LEU A 409 19.99 -1.93 -1.71
CA LEU A 409 19.07 -0.82 -2.00
C LEU A 409 19.19 0.35 -1.02
N SER A 410 20.13 0.29 -0.07
CA SER A 410 20.40 1.42 0.81
C SER A 410 20.81 2.65 -0.01
N CYS A 411 20.09 3.78 0.17
CA CYS A 411 20.26 4.95 -0.69
C CYS A 411 20.02 6.27 0.04
N ILE A 412 20.44 7.36 -0.60
CA ILE A 412 20.07 8.72 -0.22
C ILE A 412 19.25 9.34 -1.35
N THR A 413 18.08 9.84 -1.03
CA THR A 413 17.11 10.40 -1.98
C THR A 413 16.87 11.88 -1.71
N LEU A 414 16.93 12.69 -2.77
CA LEU A 414 16.42 14.05 -2.78
C LEU A 414 15.08 14.08 -3.51
N LYS A 415 14.06 14.69 -2.86
CA LYS A 415 12.70 14.82 -3.40
C LYS A 415 12.24 16.26 -3.30
N ALA A 416 11.61 16.75 -4.33
CA ALA A 416 10.96 18.07 -4.36
C ALA A 416 9.52 17.90 -4.82
N LYS A 417 8.59 18.53 -4.08
CA LYS A 417 7.14 18.50 -4.35
C LYS A 417 6.64 19.93 -4.51
N TYR A 418 5.91 20.17 -5.59
CA TYR A 418 5.17 21.40 -5.85
C TYR A 418 3.68 21.10 -5.84
N SER A 419 2.92 21.79 -4.97
CA SER A 419 1.47 21.62 -4.81
C SER A 419 0.73 22.90 -5.23
N PHE A 420 -0.41 22.76 -5.94
CA PHE A 420 -1.21 23.88 -6.44
C PHE A 420 -2.70 23.54 -6.54
#